data_590b25a72a634a780d98d75d4dbbeac9
#
_entry.id   590b25a72a634a780d98d75d4dbbeac9
#
_cell.length_a   1.000
_cell.length_b   1.000
_cell.length_c   1.000
_cell.angle_alpha   90.00
_cell.angle_beta   90.00
_cell.angle_gamma   90.00
#
_symmetry.space_group_name_H-M   'P 1'
#
loop_
_entity.id
_entity.type
_entity.pdbx_description
1 polymer ?
#
loop_
_entity_poly.entity_id
_entity_poly.type
_entity_poly.pdbx_seq_one_letter_code
_entity_poly.pdbx_strand_id
1 'polypeptide(L)'
;LLKKLQEEKTALESEDDIRIIKDGQSSKATYYHHIHTLFSLYTLSEFQQNLMSNMCFLPSSGLSARIFANWMHLSNLNEINDLIETGFIQTNTRHTISLHPMIQEIALSETKPSISSCHTLLNSLQQICLMHGIEVDYYKKLFQTIENVIELIQKDDMPKYLLFLENVFPYMDNYNYQKGMKEIIQELKNFLKHKDIGTDSDRALLLDFQATLE
;
A
#
# COMPACT_ATOMS: atom_id res chain seq x y z
N LEU A 1 6.26 -13.58 -20.02
CA LEU A 1 5.15 -12.67 -19.75
C LEU A 1 5.61 -11.48 -18.90
N LEU A 2 6.20 -11.71 -17.73
CA LEU A 2 6.72 -10.65 -16.83
C LEU A 2 7.74 -9.73 -17.52
N LYS A 3 8.60 -10.26 -18.40
CA LYS A 3 9.55 -9.44 -19.18
C LYS A 3 8.84 -8.48 -20.15
N LYS A 4 7.74 -8.90 -20.77
CA LYS A 4 6.89 -8.03 -21.61
C LYS A 4 6.17 -6.97 -20.79
N LEU A 5 5.73 -7.31 -19.56
CA LEU A 5 5.09 -6.36 -18.65
C LEU A 5 6.03 -5.23 -18.20
N GLN A 6 7.34 -5.51 -18.11
CA GLN A 6 8.35 -4.51 -17.75
C GLN A 6 8.68 -3.53 -18.88
N GLU A 7 8.55 -3.96 -20.14
CA GLU A 7 8.90 -3.17 -21.32
C GLU A 7 7.75 -2.26 -21.80
N GLU A 8 6.50 -2.52 -21.39
CA GLU A 8 5.30 -1.89 -21.96
C GLU A 8 4.49 -1.01 -21.00
N LYS A 9 5.15 -0.31 -20.06
CA LYS A 9 4.46 0.63 -19.17
C LYS A 9 3.64 1.72 -19.91
N THR A 10 4.00 2.00 -21.17
CA THR A 10 3.34 2.95 -22.06
C THR A 10 2.22 2.34 -22.90
N ALA A 11 2.19 1.01 -23.05
CA ALA A 11 1.17 0.31 -23.85
C ALA A 11 -0.10 -0.01 -23.03
N LEU A 12 -0.07 0.16 -21.71
CA LEU A 12 -1.21 -0.11 -20.83
C LEU A 12 -2.32 0.93 -20.90
N GLU A 13 -2.02 2.12 -21.40
CA GLU A 13 -2.99 3.18 -21.67
C GLU A 13 -3.58 3.09 -23.08
N SER A 14 -3.07 2.19 -23.94
CA SER A 14 -3.65 1.94 -25.25
C SER A 14 -4.76 0.89 -25.11
N GLU A 15 -5.93 1.20 -25.68
CA GLU A 15 -7.06 0.27 -25.87
C GLU A 15 -6.73 -0.84 -26.89
N ASP A 16 -5.51 -1.38 -26.86
CA ASP A 16 -5.10 -2.44 -27.78
C ASP A 16 -5.81 -3.74 -27.44
N ASP A 17 -6.83 -4.03 -28.22
CA ASP A 17 -7.60 -5.27 -28.19
C ASP A 17 -6.70 -6.48 -28.51
N ILE A 18 -6.40 -7.30 -27.51
CA ILE A 18 -5.76 -8.60 -27.73
C ILE A 18 -6.82 -9.62 -28.14
N ARG A 19 -6.60 -10.27 -29.27
CA ARG A 19 -7.43 -11.41 -29.70
C ARG A 19 -7.05 -12.64 -28.85
N ILE A 20 -7.96 -13.05 -27.99
CA ILE A 20 -7.83 -14.31 -27.24
C ILE A 20 -8.70 -15.36 -27.95
N ILE A 21 -8.07 -16.48 -28.32
CA ILE A 21 -8.78 -17.65 -28.82
C ILE A 21 -8.90 -18.64 -27.66
N LYS A 22 -10.11 -18.85 -27.14
CA LYS A 22 -10.42 -19.87 -26.17
C LYS A 22 -11.55 -20.74 -26.73
N ASP A 23 -11.35 -22.07 -26.70
CA ASP A 23 -12.34 -23.06 -27.20
C ASP A 23 -12.87 -22.78 -28.63
N GLY A 24 -12.02 -22.28 -29.53
CA GLY A 24 -12.40 -21.98 -30.91
C GLY A 24 -13.21 -20.70 -31.10
N GLN A 25 -13.52 -19.96 -30.05
CA GLN A 25 -14.15 -18.65 -30.10
C GLN A 25 -13.12 -17.53 -29.91
N SER A 26 -13.11 -16.57 -30.80
CA SER A 26 -12.28 -15.37 -30.71
C SER A 26 -13.04 -14.30 -29.95
N SER A 27 -12.57 -13.94 -28.75
CA SER A 27 -13.07 -12.78 -28.01
C SER A 27 -12.02 -11.67 -27.98
N LYS A 28 -12.46 -10.43 -28.14
CA LYS A 28 -11.64 -9.26 -27.87
C LYS A 28 -11.64 -9.01 -26.38
N ALA A 29 -10.49 -9.10 -25.75
CA ALA A 29 -10.31 -8.69 -24.38
C ALA A 29 -9.19 -7.67 -24.31
N THR A 30 -9.34 -6.65 -23.48
CA THR A 30 -8.26 -5.72 -23.19
C THR A 30 -7.11 -6.47 -22.52
N TYR A 31 -5.89 -6.00 -22.69
CA TYR A 31 -4.71 -6.57 -22.05
C TYR A 31 -4.87 -6.64 -20.52
N TYR A 32 -5.50 -5.61 -19.93
CA TYR A 32 -5.87 -5.58 -18.52
C TYR A 32 -6.76 -6.77 -18.11
N HIS A 33 -7.80 -7.06 -18.89
CA HIS A 33 -8.71 -8.18 -18.59
C HIS A 33 -7.99 -9.53 -18.65
N HIS A 34 -7.03 -9.69 -19.56
CA HIS A 34 -6.23 -10.91 -19.65
C HIS A 34 -5.32 -11.08 -18.44
N ILE A 35 -4.63 -10.02 -18.02
CA ILE A 35 -3.79 -10.03 -16.80
C ILE A 35 -4.64 -10.27 -15.55
N HIS A 36 -5.77 -9.59 -15.44
CA HIS A 36 -6.72 -9.81 -14.35
C HIS A 36 -7.18 -11.27 -14.27
N THR A 37 -7.44 -11.93 -15.40
CA THR A 37 -7.81 -13.35 -15.44
C THR A 37 -6.67 -14.26 -14.99
N LEU A 38 -5.41 -13.92 -15.32
CA LEU A 38 -4.23 -14.71 -14.94
C LEU A 38 -3.84 -14.54 -13.48
N PHE A 39 -4.04 -13.35 -12.92
CA PHE A 39 -3.65 -12.98 -11.56
C PHE A 39 -4.85 -12.70 -10.66
N SER A 40 -5.98 -13.39 -10.90
CA SER A 40 -7.13 -13.29 -10.00
C SER A 40 -6.77 -13.75 -8.59
N LEU A 41 -6.98 -12.88 -7.60
CA LEU A 41 -6.70 -13.19 -6.20
C LEU A 41 -7.63 -14.26 -5.62
N TYR A 42 -8.74 -14.60 -6.30
CA TYR A 42 -9.64 -15.68 -5.88
C TYR A 42 -8.97 -17.06 -5.86
N THR A 43 -7.82 -17.22 -6.50
CA THR A 43 -7.03 -18.46 -6.44
C THR A 43 -6.16 -18.55 -5.19
N LEU A 44 -6.00 -17.45 -4.46
CA LEU A 44 -5.20 -17.36 -3.25
C LEU A 44 -6.04 -17.69 -2.02
N SER A 45 -5.39 -18.22 -0.97
CA SER A 45 -6.01 -18.35 0.35
C SER A 45 -6.40 -16.97 0.91
N GLU A 46 -7.35 -16.92 1.86
CA GLU A 46 -7.74 -15.69 2.54
C GLU A 46 -6.53 -14.98 3.19
N PHE A 47 -5.61 -15.79 3.74
CA PHE A 47 -4.39 -15.26 4.34
C PHE A 47 -3.46 -14.61 3.30
N GLN A 48 -3.27 -15.25 2.14
CA GLN A 48 -2.49 -14.69 1.03
C GLN A 48 -3.15 -13.43 0.44
N GLN A 49 -4.48 -13.43 0.33
CA GLN A 49 -5.23 -12.23 -0.09
C GLN A 49 -5.03 -11.08 0.89
N ASN A 50 -5.03 -11.36 2.21
CA ASN A 50 -4.72 -10.35 3.22
C ASN A 50 -3.28 -9.84 3.10
N LEU A 51 -2.29 -10.70 2.84
CA LEU A 51 -0.92 -10.27 2.57
C LEU A 51 -0.85 -9.37 1.34
N MET A 52 -1.51 -9.75 0.23
CA MET A 52 -1.57 -8.96 -1.00
C MET A 52 -2.20 -7.59 -0.76
N SER A 53 -3.29 -7.54 0.03
CA SER A 53 -3.95 -6.31 0.44
C SER A 53 -2.98 -5.33 1.14
N ASN A 54 -2.20 -5.83 2.10
CA ASN A 54 -1.23 -5.03 2.84
C ASN A 54 0.01 -4.67 1.99
N MET A 55 0.39 -5.53 1.05
CA MET A 55 1.50 -5.26 0.12
C MET A 55 1.21 -4.13 -0.86
N CYS A 56 -0.05 -3.77 -1.10
CA CYS A 56 -0.41 -2.63 -1.94
C CYS A 56 0.21 -1.30 -1.47
N PHE A 57 0.55 -1.20 -0.19
CA PHE A 57 1.15 0.01 0.37
C PHE A 57 2.67 0.03 0.31
N LEU A 58 3.32 -1.06 -0.12
CA LEU A 58 4.78 -1.09 -0.21
C LEU A 58 5.28 -0.16 -1.32
N PRO A 59 6.44 0.49 -1.12
CA PRO A 59 7.02 1.33 -2.15
C PRO A 59 7.40 0.50 -3.39
N SER A 60 7.27 1.08 -4.58
CA SER A 60 7.64 0.44 -5.85
C SER A 60 9.11 -0.01 -5.91
N SER A 61 9.97 0.67 -5.15
CA SER A 61 11.38 0.30 -4.96
C SER A 61 11.58 -0.96 -4.10
N GLY A 62 10.49 -1.51 -3.58
CA GLY A 62 10.47 -2.72 -2.77
C GLY A 62 10.90 -2.52 -1.31
N LEU A 63 10.54 -3.47 -0.48
CA LEU A 63 10.91 -3.59 0.93
C LEU A 63 11.53 -4.97 1.17
N SER A 64 12.42 -5.11 2.15
CA SER A 64 12.93 -6.43 2.54
C SER A 64 11.78 -7.37 2.94
N ALA A 65 11.77 -8.60 2.42
CA ALA A 65 10.78 -9.61 2.78
C ALA A 65 10.71 -9.87 4.30
N ARG A 66 11.86 -9.83 4.98
CA ARG A 66 11.93 -9.99 6.45
C ARG A 66 11.28 -8.81 7.18
N ILE A 67 11.49 -7.58 6.70
CA ILE A 67 10.88 -6.40 7.30
C ILE A 67 9.37 -6.48 7.16
N PHE A 68 8.86 -6.80 5.96
CA PHE A 68 7.43 -6.96 5.73
C PHE A 68 6.84 -8.10 6.59
N ALA A 69 7.54 -9.24 6.67
CA ALA A 69 7.13 -10.34 7.54
C ALA A 69 7.02 -9.91 9.01
N ASN A 70 7.97 -9.12 9.51
CA ASN A 70 7.92 -8.57 10.87
C ASN A 70 6.73 -7.62 11.05
N TRP A 71 6.44 -6.75 10.08
CA TRP A 71 5.27 -5.87 10.12
C TRP A 71 3.95 -6.63 10.14
N MET A 72 3.90 -7.76 9.44
CA MET A 72 2.72 -8.63 9.40
C MET A 72 2.70 -9.70 10.49
N HIS A 73 3.67 -9.69 11.42
CA HIS A 73 3.83 -10.68 12.48
C HIS A 73 3.89 -12.14 11.98
N LEU A 74 4.50 -12.36 10.80
CA LEU A 74 4.65 -13.69 10.24
C LEU A 74 5.74 -14.47 10.97
N SER A 75 5.47 -15.74 11.27
CA SER A 75 6.44 -16.65 11.90
C SER A 75 7.57 -17.09 10.95
N ASN A 76 7.32 -17.05 9.65
CA ASN A 76 8.26 -17.44 8.59
C ASN A 76 7.91 -16.75 7.26
N LEU A 77 8.66 -17.03 6.19
CA LEU A 77 8.50 -16.44 4.86
C LEU A 77 7.76 -17.35 3.86
N ASN A 78 7.19 -18.47 4.28
CA ASN A 78 6.65 -19.48 3.36
C ASN A 78 5.58 -18.88 2.44
N GLU A 79 4.59 -18.19 3.00
CA GLU A 79 3.51 -17.55 2.21
C GLU A 79 4.03 -16.49 1.24
N ILE A 80 5.06 -15.73 1.64
CA ILE A 80 5.70 -14.77 0.75
C ILE A 80 6.43 -15.49 -0.38
N ASN A 81 7.13 -16.59 -0.08
CA ASN A 81 7.83 -17.39 -1.08
C ASN A 81 6.85 -18.03 -2.07
N ASP A 82 5.72 -18.57 -1.60
CA ASP A 82 4.67 -19.12 -2.45
C ASP A 82 4.11 -18.06 -3.41
N LEU A 83 3.89 -16.83 -2.92
CA LEU A 83 3.46 -15.70 -3.74
C LEU A 83 4.53 -15.24 -4.75
N ILE A 84 5.82 -15.40 -4.43
CA ILE A 84 6.92 -15.16 -5.37
C ILE A 84 6.95 -16.25 -6.44
N GLU A 85 6.85 -17.54 -6.06
CA GLU A 85 6.87 -18.68 -6.98
C GLU A 85 5.69 -18.65 -7.95
N THR A 86 4.51 -18.23 -7.49
CA THR A 86 3.32 -18.07 -8.33
C THR A 86 3.33 -16.78 -9.17
N GLY A 87 4.31 -15.89 -8.96
CA GLY A 87 4.50 -14.68 -9.74
C GLY A 87 3.68 -13.46 -9.30
N PHE A 88 2.94 -13.53 -8.19
CA PHE A 88 2.22 -12.38 -7.64
C PHE A 88 3.18 -11.32 -7.07
N ILE A 89 4.29 -11.75 -6.49
CA ILE A 89 5.30 -10.89 -5.88
C ILE A 89 6.58 -10.91 -6.72
N GLN A 90 7.14 -9.75 -6.98
CA GLN A 90 8.47 -9.61 -7.57
C GLN A 90 9.53 -9.59 -6.47
N THR A 91 10.66 -10.24 -6.72
CA THR A 91 11.83 -10.17 -5.85
C THR A 91 13.08 -9.87 -6.65
N ASN A 92 14.07 -9.28 -6.01
CA ASN A 92 15.37 -9.00 -6.59
C ASN A 92 16.48 -9.70 -5.81
N THR A 93 17.72 -9.57 -6.31
CA THR A 93 18.93 -10.18 -5.72
C THR A 93 19.22 -9.73 -4.28
N ARG A 94 18.59 -8.65 -3.80
CA ARG A 94 18.72 -8.14 -2.42
C ARG A 94 17.59 -8.62 -1.51
N HIS A 95 16.79 -9.60 -1.94
CA HIS A 95 15.62 -10.10 -1.23
C HIS A 95 14.60 -9.00 -0.86
N THR A 96 14.51 -7.96 -1.69
CA THR A 96 13.42 -6.99 -1.60
C THR A 96 12.24 -7.48 -2.42
N ILE A 97 11.04 -7.30 -1.87
CA ILE A 97 9.77 -7.68 -2.48
C ILE A 97 8.99 -6.43 -2.86
N SER A 98 8.27 -6.50 -3.97
CA SER A 98 7.35 -5.47 -4.43
C SER A 98 6.25 -6.10 -5.28
N LEU A 99 5.16 -5.39 -5.48
CA LEU A 99 4.15 -5.75 -6.48
C LEU A 99 4.49 -5.09 -7.82
N HIS A 100 4.21 -5.80 -8.91
CA HIS A 100 4.13 -5.15 -10.21
C HIS A 100 2.96 -4.14 -10.19
N PRO A 101 3.05 -2.95 -10.80
CA PRO A 101 1.99 -1.94 -10.74
C PRO A 101 0.60 -2.47 -11.12
N MET A 102 0.50 -3.32 -12.15
CA MET A 102 -0.78 -3.94 -12.52
C MET A 102 -1.32 -4.90 -11.46
N ILE A 103 -0.44 -5.69 -10.83
CA ILE A 103 -0.86 -6.60 -9.77
C ILE A 103 -1.28 -5.80 -8.53
N GLN A 104 -0.61 -4.69 -8.26
CA GLN A 104 -1.02 -3.75 -7.21
C GLN A 104 -2.41 -3.18 -7.48
N GLU A 105 -2.70 -2.76 -8.71
CA GLU A 105 -4.01 -2.25 -9.11
C GLU A 105 -5.11 -3.30 -8.98
N ILE A 106 -4.86 -4.55 -9.43
CA ILE A 106 -5.76 -5.68 -9.26
C ILE A 106 -6.00 -5.94 -7.75
N ALA A 107 -4.94 -5.99 -6.96
CA ALA A 107 -5.05 -6.24 -5.52
C ALA A 107 -5.84 -5.12 -4.82
N LEU A 108 -5.60 -3.85 -5.13
CA LEU A 108 -6.40 -2.72 -4.62
C LEU A 108 -7.88 -2.85 -4.98
N SER A 109 -8.17 -3.21 -6.23
CA SER A 109 -9.55 -3.35 -6.73
C SER A 109 -10.29 -4.52 -6.09
N GLU A 110 -9.65 -5.67 -5.96
CA GLU A 110 -10.28 -6.90 -5.44
C GLU A 110 -10.36 -6.93 -3.91
N THR A 111 -9.29 -6.54 -3.20
CA THR A 111 -9.24 -6.63 -1.73
C THR A 111 -9.78 -5.38 -1.04
N LYS A 112 -9.79 -4.23 -1.73
CA LYS A 112 -10.24 -2.94 -1.18
C LYS A 112 -9.68 -2.67 0.22
N PRO A 113 -8.34 -2.58 0.36
CA PRO A 113 -7.70 -2.45 1.66
C PRO A 113 -8.26 -1.27 2.47
N SER A 114 -8.60 -1.54 3.71
CA SER A 114 -9.26 -0.58 4.60
C SER A 114 -8.54 -0.51 5.96
N ILE A 115 -8.85 0.52 6.76
CA ILE A 115 -8.32 0.67 8.12
C ILE A 115 -8.60 -0.58 8.95
N SER A 116 -9.81 -1.14 8.83
CA SER A 116 -10.20 -2.35 9.57
C SER A 116 -9.50 -3.60 9.08
N SER A 117 -9.36 -3.79 7.75
CA SER A 117 -8.74 -5.00 7.19
C SER A 117 -7.21 -5.01 7.30
N CYS A 118 -6.56 -3.83 7.29
CA CYS A 118 -5.11 -3.67 7.34
C CYS A 118 -4.57 -3.30 8.73
N HIS A 119 -5.37 -3.53 9.78
CA HIS A 119 -5.02 -3.12 11.15
C HIS A 119 -3.66 -3.65 11.64
N THR A 120 -3.25 -4.86 11.22
CA THR A 120 -1.95 -5.43 11.61
C THR A 120 -0.79 -4.59 11.09
N LEU A 121 -0.81 -4.23 9.81
CA LEU A 121 0.20 -3.36 9.22
C LEU A 121 0.19 -1.98 9.88
N LEU A 122 -0.99 -1.36 10.01
CA LEU A 122 -1.13 -0.02 10.59
C LEU A 122 -0.58 0.03 12.02
N ASN A 123 -0.93 -0.94 12.86
CA ASN A 123 -0.41 -1.03 14.22
C ASN A 123 1.12 -1.19 14.23
N SER A 124 1.68 -2.00 13.34
CA SER A 124 3.13 -2.15 13.23
C SER A 124 3.81 -0.85 12.81
N LEU A 125 3.28 -0.13 11.83
CA LEU A 125 3.81 1.17 11.40
C LEU A 125 3.78 2.19 12.54
N GLN A 126 2.66 2.27 13.30
CA GLN A 126 2.56 3.13 14.48
C GLN A 126 3.60 2.78 15.55
N GLN A 127 3.74 1.49 15.89
CA GLN A 127 4.72 1.03 16.88
C GLN A 127 6.16 1.36 16.48
N ILE A 128 6.48 1.23 15.20
CA ILE A 128 7.81 1.57 14.68
C ILE A 128 8.07 3.08 14.79
N CYS A 129 7.06 3.91 14.52
CA CYS A 129 7.17 5.37 14.69
C CYS A 129 7.42 5.79 16.15
N LEU A 130 7.00 4.97 17.11
CA LEU A 130 7.24 5.21 18.54
C LEU A 130 8.62 4.71 19.01
N MET A 131 9.33 3.89 18.21
CA MET A 131 10.65 3.35 18.55
C MET A 131 11.75 4.30 18.10
N HIS A 132 12.66 4.67 19.01
CA HIS A 132 13.81 5.50 18.68
C HIS A 132 14.96 4.65 18.11
N GLY A 133 15.69 5.17 17.10
CA GLY A 133 16.96 4.60 16.67
C GLY A 133 16.92 3.69 15.42
N ILE A 134 16.14 4.05 14.40
CA ILE A 134 16.04 3.29 13.14
C ILE A 134 17.10 3.74 12.13
N GLU A 135 17.67 2.79 11.37
CA GLU A 135 18.66 3.05 10.31
C GLU A 135 18.10 3.93 9.16
N VAL A 136 18.96 4.79 8.59
CA VAL A 136 18.59 5.81 7.59
C VAL A 136 17.84 5.26 6.36
N ASP A 137 18.25 4.10 5.83
CA ASP A 137 17.60 3.52 4.64
C ASP A 137 16.22 2.92 4.95
N TYR A 138 15.98 2.58 6.20
CA TYR A 138 14.74 1.98 6.64
C TYR A 138 13.62 3.02 6.80
N TYR A 139 13.90 4.20 7.37
CA TYR A 139 12.83 5.18 7.57
C TYR A 139 12.28 5.76 6.25
N LYS A 140 13.09 5.84 5.18
CA LYS A 140 12.60 6.25 3.86
C LYS A 140 11.53 5.29 3.34
N LYS A 141 11.76 3.98 3.49
CA LYS A 141 10.79 2.95 3.10
C LYS A 141 9.54 2.99 3.97
N LEU A 142 9.71 3.23 5.26
CA LEU A 142 8.61 3.41 6.20
C LEU A 142 7.74 4.61 5.79
N PHE A 143 8.33 5.77 5.54
CA PHE A 143 7.59 6.97 5.11
C PHE A 143 6.87 6.77 3.78
N GLN A 144 7.53 6.18 2.79
CA GLN A 144 6.87 5.85 1.53
C GLN A 144 5.69 4.90 1.71
N THR A 145 5.79 3.93 2.63
CA THR A 145 4.67 3.04 2.95
C THR A 145 3.54 3.81 3.63
N ILE A 146 3.85 4.70 4.57
CA ILE A 146 2.84 5.54 5.24
C ILE A 146 2.14 6.48 4.25
N GLU A 147 2.88 7.12 3.32
CA GLU A 147 2.29 7.92 2.25
C GLU A 147 1.32 7.11 1.40
N ASN A 148 1.72 5.91 0.96
CA ASN A 148 0.85 5.03 0.20
C ASN A 148 -0.39 4.61 1.01
N VAL A 149 -0.26 4.38 2.31
CA VAL A 149 -1.41 4.13 3.19
C VAL A 149 -2.36 5.33 3.18
N ILE A 150 -1.86 6.54 3.39
CA ILE A 150 -2.68 7.77 3.42
C ILE A 150 -3.44 7.94 2.11
N GLU A 151 -2.79 7.69 0.97
CA GLU A 151 -3.34 7.85 -0.36
C GLU A 151 -4.36 6.76 -0.74
N LEU A 152 -4.04 5.49 -0.48
CA LEU A 152 -4.73 4.35 -1.09
C LEU A 152 -5.72 3.65 -0.17
N ILE A 153 -5.65 3.82 1.16
CA ILE A 153 -6.46 3.06 2.10
C ILE A 153 -7.91 3.54 2.15
N GLN A 154 -8.87 2.61 2.23
CA GLN A 154 -10.26 2.96 2.51
C GLN A 154 -10.45 3.34 3.98
N LYS A 155 -11.03 4.50 4.22
CA LYS A 155 -11.20 5.11 5.55
C LYS A 155 -12.53 4.68 6.17
N ASP A 156 -12.70 3.37 6.35
CA ASP A 156 -13.90 2.73 6.92
C ASP A 156 -14.03 2.91 8.45
N ASP A 157 -12.92 3.21 9.14
CA ASP A 157 -12.88 3.50 10.58
C ASP A 157 -12.12 4.82 10.81
N MET A 158 -12.85 5.93 10.76
CA MET A 158 -12.24 7.26 10.85
C MET A 158 -11.53 7.53 12.18
N PRO A 159 -12.08 7.14 13.36
CA PRO A 159 -11.36 7.34 14.62
C PRO A 159 -9.99 6.65 14.64
N LYS A 160 -9.89 5.42 14.15
CA LYS A 160 -8.60 4.72 14.05
C LYS A 160 -7.68 5.35 13.02
N TYR A 161 -8.23 5.87 11.91
CA TYR A 161 -7.44 6.58 10.92
C TYR A 161 -6.82 7.85 11.48
N LEU A 162 -7.60 8.67 12.21
CA LEU A 162 -7.09 9.87 12.86
C LEU A 162 -6.01 9.55 13.90
N LEU A 163 -6.22 8.51 14.71
CA LEU A 163 -5.21 8.02 15.65
C LEU A 163 -3.93 7.56 14.94
N PHE A 164 -4.06 6.92 13.78
CA PHE A 164 -2.90 6.56 12.96
C PHE A 164 -2.12 7.80 12.53
N LEU A 165 -2.79 8.83 12.00
CA LEU A 165 -2.16 10.08 11.58
C LEU A 165 -1.47 10.79 12.76
N GLU A 166 -2.14 10.87 13.92
CA GLU A 166 -1.61 11.44 15.14
C GLU A 166 -0.30 10.79 15.60
N ASN A 167 -0.23 9.46 15.51
CA ASN A 167 0.95 8.70 15.94
C ASN A 167 2.12 8.78 14.95
N VAL A 168 1.88 8.93 13.65
CA VAL A 168 2.95 8.95 12.65
C VAL A 168 3.51 10.36 12.39
N PHE A 169 2.73 11.41 12.64
CA PHE A 169 3.12 12.78 12.37
C PHE A 169 4.37 13.23 13.16
N PRO A 170 4.46 13.05 14.50
CA PRO A 170 5.63 13.45 15.27
C PRO A 170 6.90 12.73 14.84
N TYR A 171 6.76 11.51 14.33
CA TYR A 171 7.90 10.76 13.81
C TYR A 171 8.41 11.35 12.50
N MET A 172 7.53 11.77 11.60
CA MET A 172 7.90 12.47 10.37
C MET A 172 8.58 13.82 10.69
N ASP A 173 8.09 14.54 11.68
CA ASP A 173 8.68 15.78 12.16
C ASP A 173 10.11 15.58 12.68
N ASN A 174 10.33 14.59 13.53
CA ASN A 174 11.66 14.25 14.06
C ASN A 174 12.70 13.98 12.96
N TYR A 175 12.29 13.52 11.79
CA TYR A 175 13.14 13.30 10.62
C TYR A 175 13.05 14.42 9.57
N ASN A 176 12.36 15.52 9.90
CA ASN A 176 12.13 16.66 8.99
C ASN A 176 11.54 16.23 7.62
N TYR A 177 10.60 15.27 7.65
CA TYR A 177 9.96 14.75 6.45
C TYR A 177 8.75 15.58 6.05
N GLN A 178 9.01 16.84 5.65
CA GLN A 178 7.99 17.86 5.38
C GLN A 178 6.94 17.45 4.34
N LYS A 179 7.30 16.60 3.36
CA LYS A 179 6.34 16.14 2.35
C LYS A 179 5.21 15.37 3.00
N GLY A 180 5.51 14.31 3.76
CA GLY A 180 4.50 13.50 4.44
C GLY A 180 3.70 14.30 5.48
N MET A 181 4.35 15.20 6.22
CA MET A 181 3.65 16.09 7.16
C MET A 181 2.61 16.97 6.46
N LYS A 182 2.93 17.55 5.29
CA LYS A 182 1.98 18.34 4.48
C LYS A 182 0.82 17.49 3.97
N GLU A 183 1.07 16.26 3.59
CA GLU A 183 0.02 15.32 3.15
C GLU A 183 -0.95 15.00 4.30
N ILE A 184 -0.44 14.71 5.50
CA ILE A 184 -1.27 14.50 6.70
C ILE A 184 -2.13 15.74 7.00
N ILE A 185 -1.55 16.92 7.00
CA ILE A 185 -2.29 18.17 7.22
C ILE A 185 -3.37 18.37 6.15
N GLN A 186 -3.08 18.06 4.89
CA GLN A 186 -4.06 18.19 3.82
C GLN A 186 -5.22 17.18 3.99
N GLU A 187 -4.92 15.96 4.41
CA GLU A 187 -5.94 14.96 4.75
C GLU A 187 -6.86 15.42 5.87
N LEU A 188 -6.30 15.92 6.97
CA LEU A 188 -7.08 16.47 8.10
C LEU A 188 -7.94 17.67 7.67
N LYS A 189 -7.40 18.58 6.85
CA LYS A 189 -8.16 19.70 6.28
C LYS A 189 -9.33 19.23 5.43
N ASN A 190 -9.12 18.23 4.59
CA ASN A 190 -10.18 17.67 3.74
C ASN A 190 -11.26 17.01 4.60
N PHE A 191 -10.85 16.24 5.61
CA PHE A 191 -11.78 15.62 6.54
C PHE A 191 -12.67 16.64 7.25
N LEU A 192 -12.07 17.70 7.80
CA LEU A 192 -12.80 18.73 8.54
C LEU A 192 -13.69 19.61 7.66
N LYS A 193 -13.38 19.75 6.34
CA LYS A 193 -14.22 20.51 5.41
C LYS A 193 -15.49 19.77 4.99
N HIS A 194 -15.44 18.45 4.87
CA HIS A 194 -16.52 17.66 4.29
C HIS A 194 -17.56 17.19 5.31
N LYS A 195 -17.35 17.44 6.59
CA LYS A 195 -18.28 16.99 7.63
C LYS A 195 -18.34 18.04 8.75
N ASP A 196 -19.55 18.46 9.07
CA ASP A 196 -19.89 19.07 10.39
C ASP A 196 -19.63 18.10 11.57
N ILE A 197 -18.77 17.10 11.38
CA ILE A 197 -18.52 15.95 12.26
C ILE A 197 -17.17 16.05 12.98
N GLY A 198 -16.28 16.98 12.58
CA GLY A 198 -15.00 17.17 13.29
C GLY A 198 -15.26 17.66 14.71
N THR A 199 -14.74 16.94 15.69
CA THR A 199 -14.74 17.38 17.08
C THR A 199 -13.82 18.58 17.28
N ASP A 200 -13.97 19.31 18.37
CA ASP A 200 -13.01 20.38 18.73
C ASP A 200 -11.59 19.81 18.92
N SER A 201 -11.47 18.55 19.33
CA SER A 201 -10.21 17.83 19.43
C SER A 201 -9.54 17.66 18.05
N ASP A 202 -10.29 17.28 17.02
CA ASP A 202 -9.75 17.11 15.66
C ASP A 202 -9.27 18.44 15.06
N ARG A 203 -9.98 19.52 15.39
CA ARG A 203 -9.58 20.89 14.98
C ARG A 203 -8.33 21.34 15.71
N ALA A 204 -8.23 21.05 17.01
CA ALA A 204 -7.02 21.34 17.79
C ALA A 204 -5.81 20.58 17.29
N LEU A 205 -5.96 19.29 16.95
CA LEU A 205 -4.93 18.46 16.35
C LEU A 205 -4.42 19.05 15.02
N LEU A 206 -5.32 19.50 14.15
CA LEU A 206 -4.91 20.15 12.90
C LEU A 206 -4.10 21.44 13.14
N LEU A 207 -4.52 22.26 14.10
CA LEU A 207 -3.81 23.49 14.44
C LEU A 207 -2.40 23.20 15.00
N ASP A 208 -2.28 22.19 15.85
CA ASP A 208 -1.00 21.75 16.40
C ASP A 208 -0.03 21.28 15.31
N PHE A 209 -0.52 20.43 14.38
CA PHE A 209 0.28 19.97 13.24
C PHE A 209 0.67 21.11 12.29
N GLN A 210 -0.20 22.11 12.09
CA GLN A 210 0.14 23.29 11.28
C GLN A 210 1.22 24.14 11.93
N ALA A 211 1.12 24.39 13.25
CA ALA A 211 2.11 25.16 13.99
C ALA A 211 3.49 24.48 13.99
N THR A 212 3.55 23.16 13.90
CA THR A 212 4.81 22.40 13.81
C THR A 212 5.53 22.62 12.47
N LEU A 213 4.81 22.96 11.40
CA LEU A 213 5.38 23.18 10.06
C LEU A 213 5.84 24.62 9.80
N GLU A 214 5.42 25.60 10.61
CA GLU A 214 5.83 27.01 10.52
C GLU A 214 7.19 27.26 11.20
#